data_b46cefe87b30f0477d4f79c63480542d
#
_entry.id   b46cefe87b30f0477d4f79c63480542d
#
_cell.length_a   1.000
_cell.length_b   1.000
_cell.length_c   1.000
_cell.angle_alpha   90.00
_cell.angle_beta   90.00
_cell.angle_gamma   90.00
#
_symmetry.space_group_name_H-M   'P 1'
#
loop_
_entity.id
_entity.type
_entity.pdbx_description
1 polymer ?
#
loop_
_entity_poly.entity_id
_entity_poly.type
_entity_poly.pdbx_seq_one_letter_code
_entity_poly.pdbx_strand_id
1 'polypeptide(L)'
;MKAALALQLGVLEAYAADPSGGQVNLLYLSVGDEESYSRGMRGALGLLTDLQEKFDLNYVLAVDSEPFESEVGKEKVLHIGTVGKLMPVVVAQGVLSHMKEPLKGINALSLLVAIASQLDLHPDLADQALGETSPLPSWSYLRDLKEQYDVSTVLYAAGYFSVLHLKKTPQELLQRIYELSQEALDTFYKKYEHLQDQAGQEHVIAKPRVITYQELEERCQALEGYEAFREASNKKAEQDFRNGTSYQSLAIQQIQRLLEFLGDKDPMVVIGFAPPYYPSMNCRFLDNTDFNIVSLITDYREYLDTRGYLLKVEEYFMGINDTSYCALEKDVASYQVVLDSLATPAQVYDLDLEKIAQIQVPAVNLGPWGKELHKRGERVYKEDFLETIPNYLLELLYHFDDRLSTE
;
A
#
# COMPACT_ATOMS: atom_id res chain seq x y z
N MET A 1 -2.43 2.64 18.66
CA MET A 1 -1.79 3.98 18.53
C MET A 1 -1.48 4.67 19.86
N LYS A 2 -2.42 5.23 20.64
CA LYS A 2 -2.09 5.95 21.91
C LYS A 2 -1.37 5.09 22.94
N ALA A 3 -1.68 3.80 23.01
CA ALA A 3 -1.00 2.86 23.91
C ALA A 3 0.46 2.67 23.48
N ALA A 4 0.73 2.48 22.20
CA ALA A 4 2.09 2.36 21.68
C ALA A 4 2.94 3.59 21.98
N LEU A 5 2.42 4.79 21.74
CA LEU A 5 3.10 6.06 22.08
C LEU A 5 3.50 6.15 23.56
N ALA A 6 2.54 5.87 24.45
CA ALA A 6 2.80 5.94 25.90
C ALA A 6 3.79 4.87 26.37
N LEU A 7 3.71 3.66 25.81
CA LEU A 7 4.60 2.55 26.07
C LEU A 7 6.05 2.90 25.70
N GLN A 8 6.25 3.36 24.45
CA GLN A 8 7.58 3.73 23.95
C GLN A 8 8.20 4.91 24.72
N LEU A 9 7.39 5.92 25.10
CA LEU A 9 7.85 7.00 25.96
C LEU A 9 8.31 6.49 27.32
N GLY A 10 7.57 5.55 27.93
CA GLY A 10 7.96 4.92 29.19
C GLY A 10 9.29 4.15 29.08
N VAL A 11 9.51 3.45 27.96
CA VAL A 11 10.79 2.77 27.69
C VAL A 11 11.93 3.77 27.54
N LEU A 12 11.72 4.85 26.80
CA LEU A 12 12.70 5.92 26.63
C LEU A 12 13.08 6.55 27.98
N GLU A 13 12.10 6.87 28.80
CA GLU A 13 12.34 7.43 30.14
C GLU A 13 13.11 6.46 31.05
N ALA A 14 12.76 5.17 31.04
CA ALA A 14 13.42 4.15 31.83
C ALA A 14 14.88 3.94 31.40
N TYR A 15 15.12 3.85 30.08
CA TYR A 15 16.48 3.72 29.54
C TYR A 15 17.35 4.95 29.85
N ALA A 16 16.81 6.15 29.67
CA ALA A 16 17.54 7.40 29.97
C ALA A 16 17.84 7.60 31.46
N ALA A 17 17.07 6.98 32.36
CA ALA A 17 17.26 7.07 33.79
C ALA A 17 18.30 6.07 34.33
N ASP A 18 18.71 5.08 33.53
CA ASP A 18 19.70 4.09 33.91
C ASP A 18 21.12 4.68 33.84
N PRO A 19 21.84 4.81 35.00
CA PRO A 19 23.19 5.37 35.02
C PRO A 19 24.25 4.42 34.42
N SER A 20 23.95 3.15 34.29
CA SER A 20 24.78 2.18 33.54
C SER A 20 24.61 2.32 32.03
N GLY A 21 23.73 3.25 31.65
CA GLY A 21 23.15 3.50 30.36
C GLY A 21 24.05 3.26 29.17
N GLY A 22 23.42 2.65 28.20
CA GLY A 22 24.04 2.07 27.07
C GLY A 22 24.66 3.06 26.09
N GLN A 23 25.33 2.50 25.10
CA GLN A 23 25.99 3.24 24.02
C GLN A 23 25.03 3.55 22.87
N VAL A 24 23.81 3.00 22.89
CA VAL A 24 22.81 3.23 21.86
C VAL A 24 22.13 4.58 22.06
N ASN A 25 22.13 5.40 21.01
CA ASN A 25 21.33 6.62 20.98
C ASN A 25 19.89 6.29 20.57
N LEU A 26 18.91 6.81 21.30
CA LEU A 26 17.50 6.63 21.01
C LEU A 26 16.93 7.87 20.33
N LEU A 27 16.31 7.69 19.16
CA LEU A 27 15.49 8.69 18.50
C LEU A 27 14.02 8.29 18.63
N TYR A 28 13.23 9.11 19.32
CA TYR A 28 11.78 8.92 19.39
C TYR A 28 11.09 9.74 18.31
N LEU A 29 10.40 9.06 17.39
CA LEU A 29 9.65 9.68 16.31
C LEU A 29 8.15 9.44 16.50
N SER A 30 7.39 10.53 16.66
CA SER A 30 5.92 10.49 16.70
C SER A 30 5.34 11.25 15.53
N VAL A 31 4.63 10.56 14.68
CA VAL A 31 4.03 11.10 13.46
C VAL A 31 2.51 10.97 13.47
N GLY A 32 1.84 11.76 12.66
CA GLY A 32 0.38 11.69 12.50
C GLY A 32 -0.04 11.05 11.19
N ASP A 33 -1.33 10.74 11.07
CA ASP A 33 -1.99 10.27 9.83
C ASP A 33 -1.64 8.82 9.43
N GLU A 34 -1.09 8.01 10.34
CA GLU A 34 -0.79 6.61 10.08
C GLU A 34 -2.05 5.85 9.64
N GLU A 35 -3.16 6.02 10.35
CA GLU A 35 -4.47 5.39 10.10
C GLU A 35 -5.16 5.78 8.77
N SER A 36 -4.57 6.67 7.99
CA SER A 36 -5.15 7.16 6.74
C SER A 36 -4.19 7.05 5.56
N TYR A 37 -3.17 7.91 5.53
CA TYR A 37 -2.30 8.06 4.37
C TYR A 37 -0.81 8.14 4.71
N SER A 38 -0.44 7.96 5.97
CA SER A 38 0.95 8.02 6.47
C SER A 38 1.71 9.29 6.04
N ARG A 39 0.99 10.42 5.94
CA ARG A 39 1.61 11.70 5.56
C ARG A 39 2.69 12.14 6.56
N GLY A 40 2.48 11.82 7.83
CA GLY A 40 3.44 12.09 8.88
C GLY A 40 4.76 11.37 8.65
N MET A 41 4.73 10.07 8.41
CA MET A 41 5.95 9.30 8.16
C MET A 41 6.61 9.68 6.83
N ARG A 42 5.86 9.81 5.74
CA ARG A 42 6.41 10.27 4.47
C ARG A 42 7.06 11.66 4.58
N GLY A 43 6.45 12.58 5.33
CA GLY A 43 7.05 13.89 5.63
C GLY A 43 8.28 13.79 6.54
N ALA A 44 8.33 12.83 7.44
CA ALA A 44 9.46 12.61 8.35
C ALA A 44 10.72 12.06 7.65
N LEU A 45 10.60 11.45 6.46
CA LEU A 45 11.75 10.95 5.69
C LEU A 45 12.79 12.06 5.49
N GLY A 46 12.37 13.27 5.10
CA GLY A 46 13.28 14.41 4.96
C GLY A 46 13.94 14.82 6.27
N LEU A 47 13.21 14.80 7.39
CA LEU A 47 13.79 15.07 8.69
C LEU A 47 14.83 14.01 9.10
N LEU A 48 14.53 12.73 8.85
CA LEU A 48 15.44 11.64 9.19
C LEU A 48 16.74 11.71 8.38
N THR A 49 16.66 12.01 7.07
CA THR A 49 17.86 12.21 6.24
C THR A 49 18.66 13.43 6.67
N ASP A 50 18.00 14.56 6.99
CA ASP A 50 18.65 15.77 7.50
C ASP A 50 19.38 15.53 8.83
N LEU A 51 18.76 14.75 9.75
CA LEU A 51 19.39 14.37 11.02
C LEU A 51 20.58 13.44 10.82
N GLN A 52 20.45 12.48 9.92
CA GLN A 52 21.53 11.55 9.55
C GLN A 52 22.75 12.32 9.06
N GLU A 53 22.57 13.24 8.12
CA GLU A 53 23.67 14.05 7.58
C GLU A 53 24.25 15.03 8.62
N LYS A 54 23.39 15.69 9.39
CA LYS A 54 23.83 16.71 10.35
C LYS A 54 24.61 16.17 11.53
N PHE A 55 24.27 14.99 12.00
CA PHE A 55 24.82 14.39 13.20
C PHE A 55 25.63 13.13 12.92
N ASP A 56 25.86 12.80 11.65
CA ASP A 56 26.55 11.56 11.23
C ASP A 56 25.95 10.31 11.90
N LEU A 57 24.60 10.22 11.81
CA LEU A 57 23.87 9.12 12.44
C LEU A 57 23.83 7.90 11.53
N ASN A 58 23.99 6.74 12.15
CA ASN A 58 23.68 5.45 11.52
C ASN A 58 22.45 4.84 12.19
N TYR A 59 21.33 4.79 11.50
CA TYR A 59 20.11 4.16 12.01
C TYR A 59 20.21 2.64 11.92
N VAL A 60 20.30 1.98 13.07
CA VAL A 60 20.54 0.54 13.16
C VAL A 60 19.24 -0.26 13.13
N LEU A 61 18.22 0.21 13.84
CA LEU A 61 16.92 -0.46 13.94
C LEU A 61 15.81 0.54 14.25
N ALA A 62 14.70 0.44 13.54
CA ALA A 62 13.44 1.07 13.91
C ALA A 62 12.55 0.05 14.64
N VAL A 63 11.90 0.48 15.72
CA VAL A 63 10.97 -0.37 16.47
C VAL A 63 9.62 0.31 16.53
N ASP A 64 8.63 -0.34 15.96
CA ASP A 64 7.22 0.02 16.12
C ASP A 64 6.56 -0.85 17.20
N SER A 65 5.42 -0.40 17.73
CA SER A 65 4.69 -1.10 18.78
C SER A 65 3.20 -1.21 18.47
N GLU A 66 2.87 -1.49 17.19
CA GLU A 66 1.51 -1.79 16.80
C GLU A 66 1.01 -3.05 17.48
N PRO A 67 -0.23 -3.04 17.99
CA PRO A 67 -0.80 -4.21 18.64
C PRO A 67 -1.02 -5.35 17.65
N PHE A 68 -0.88 -6.58 18.13
CA PHE A 68 -1.18 -7.77 17.34
C PHE A 68 -2.39 -8.52 17.91
N GLU A 69 -3.14 -9.19 17.03
CA GLU A 69 -4.21 -10.12 17.40
C GLU A 69 -3.67 -11.55 17.30
N SER A 70 -3.74 -12.32 18.40
CA SER A 70 -3.41 -13.74 18.43
C SER A 70 -4.43 -14.49 19.28
N GLU A 71 -4.74 -15.73 18.89
CA GLU A 71 -5.58 -16.62 19.69
C GLU A 71 -4.84 -17.16 20.93
N VAL A 72 -3.52 -17.14 20.96
CA VAL A 72 -2.66 -17.80 21.93
C VAL A 72 -2.10 -16.85 22.99
N GLY A 73 -2.75 -15.85 23.38
CA GLY A 73 -2.61 -14.81 24.43
C GLY A 73 -1.43 -14.76 25.42
N LYS A 74 -0.43 -15.63 25.38
CA LYS A 74 0.72 -15.61 26.30
C LYS A 74 2.07 -15.43 25.61
N GLU A 75 2.23 -15.90 24.39
CA GLU A 75 3.44 -15.74 23.63
C GLU A 75 3.46 -14.36 23.00
N LYS A 76 4.55 -13.62 23.20
CA LYS A 76 4.73 -12.33 22.55
C LYS A 76 5.25 -12.54 21.13
N VAL A 77 4.87 -11.66 20.22
CA VAL A 77 5.25 -11.77 18.83
C VAL A 77 6.05 -10.54 18.42
N LEU A 78 7.22 -10.81 17.85
CA LEU A 78 8.04 -9.82 17.19
C LEU A 78 8.00 -10.11 15.68
N HIS A 79 7.53 -9.13 14.89
CA HIS A 79 7.52 -9.24 13.45
C HIS A 79 8.77 -8.55 12.89
N ILE A 80 9.48 -9.24 11.99
CA ILE A 80 10.71 -8.73 11.35
C ILE A 80 10.49 -8.17 9.96
N GLY A 81 9.26 -7.93 9.61
CA GLY A 81 8.83 -7.34 8.35
C GLY A 81 7.40 -6.86 8.40
N THR A 82 6.99 -6.16 7.38
CA THR A 82 5.63 -5.64 7.18
C THR A 82 5.14 -5.87 5.77
N VAL A 83 3.85 -6.15 5.64
CA VAL A 83 3.18 -6.34 4.36
C VAL A 83 3.17 -5.03 3.56
N GLY A 84 3.40 -5.13 2.26
CA GLY A 84 3.19 -4.01 1.34
C GLY A 84 1.74 -3.91 0.87
N LYS A 85 1.36 -2.73 0.35
CA LYS A 85 0.02 -2.48 -0.18
C LYS A 85 0.06 -1.72 -1.48
N LEU A 86 -0.61 -2.26 -2.48
CA LEU A 86 -1.02 -1.57 -3.70
C LEU A 86 -2.52 -1.31 -3.67
N MET A 87 -2.95 -0.21 -4.27
CA MET A 87 -4.36 0.09 -4.46
C MET A 87 -4.66 0.31 -5.95
N PRO A 88 -4.91 -0.78 -6.71
CA PRO A 88 -5.29 -0.67 -8.10
C PRO A 88 -6.62 0.08 -8.25
N VAL A 89 -6.64 1.04 -9.18
CA VAL A 89 -7.81 1.77 -9.63
C VAL A 89 -8.13 1.36 -11.07
N VAL A 90 -9.39 1.05 -11.33
CA VAL A 90 -9.88 0.58 -12.62
C VAL A 90 -10.96 1.54 -13.09
N VAL A 91 -10.77 2.14 -14.26
CA VAL A 91 -11.75 3.03 -14.90
C VAL A 91 -12.13 2.46 -16.27
N ALA A 92 -13.41 2.16 -16.44
CA ALA A 92 -13.97 1.65 -17.68
C ALA A 92 -14.65 2.76 -18.48
N GLN A 93 -14.34 2.83 -19.77
CA GLN A 93 -15.09 3.59 -20.78
C GLN A 93 -15.91 2.63 -21.62
N GLY A 94 -17.19 2.87 -21.73
CA GLY A 94 -18.11 2.13 -22.57
C GLY A 94 -18.42 2.85 -23.89
N VAL A 95 -19.48 2.39 -24.54
CA VAL A 95 -20.08 3.03 -25.70
C VAL A 95 -21.55 3.29 -25.39
N LEU A 96 -21.96 4.56 -25.47
CA LEU A 96 -23.35 4.96 -25.12
C LEU A 96 -24.37 4.33 -26.08
N SER A 97 -25.48 3.90 -25.51
CA SER A 97 -26.70 3.52 -26.22
C SER A 97 -27.93 3.87 -25.38
N HIS A 98 -29.07 3.91 -26.01
CA HIS A 98 -30.32 4.05 -25.27
C HIS A 98 -30.62 2.75 -24.52
N MET A 99 -31.18 2.82 -23.28
CA MET A 99 -31.48 1.65 -22.44
C MET A 99 -32.44 0.64 -23.12
N LYS A 100 -33.26 1.07 -24.10
CA LYS A 100 -34.09 0.15 -24.90
C LYS A 100 -33.27 -0.68 -25.92
N GLU A 101 -32.02 -0.27 -26.22
CA GLU A 101 -31.16 -0.89 -27.25
C GLU A 101 -29.76 -1.18 -26.67
N PRO A 102 -29.66 -1.95 -25.57
CA PRO A 102 -28.40 -2.11 -24.81
C PRO A 102 -27.29 -2.81 -25.63
N LEU A 103 -27.66 -3.55 -26.67
CA LEU A 103 -26.71 -4.22 -27.57
C LEU A 103 -26.16 -3.31 -28.69
N LYS A 104 -26.62 -2.06 -28.80
CA LYS A 104 -26.04 -1.04 -29.70
C LYS A 104 -24.96 -0.20 -29.06
N GLY A 105 -24.60 -0.51 -27.81
CA GLY A 105 -23.53 0.12 -27.03
C GLY A 105 -22.92 -0.89 -26.08
N ILE A 106 -21.91 -0.49 -25.35
CA ILE A 106 -21.32 -1.30 -24.27
C ILE A 106 -21.40 -0.47 -22.98
N ASN A 107 -22.09 -1.00 -21.99
CA ASN A 107 -22.20 -0.36 -20.69
C ASN A 107 -20.86 -0.48 -19.92
N ALA A 108 -20.24 0.65 -19.57
CA ALA A 108 -18.98 0.67 -18.82
C ALA A 108 -19.08 -0.08 -17.49
N LEU A 109 -20.22 0.02 -16.81
CA LEU A 109 -20.43 -0.71 -15.55
C LEU A 109 -20.40 -2.24 -15.76
N SER A 110 -20.86 -2.73 -16.93
CA SER A 110 -20.79 -4.16 -17.24
C SER A 110 -19.36 -4.64 -17.45
N LEU A 111 -18.50 -3.82 -18.08
CA LEU A 111 -17.06 -4.11 -18.20
C LEU A 111 -16.41 -4.15 -16.83
N LEU A 112 -16.68 -3.16 -16.00
CA LEU A 112 -16.11 -3.06 -14.64
C LEU A 112 -16.55 -4.25 -13.76
N VAL A 113 -17.82 -4.66 -13.82
CA VAL A 113 -18.34 -5.82 -13.07
C VAL A 113 -17.70 -7.12 -13.55
N ALA A 114 -17.45 -7.29 -14.85
CA ALA A 114 -16.76 -8.47 -15.37
C ALA A 114 -15.35 -8.58 -14.78
N ILE A 115 -14.59 -7.48 -14.78
CA ILE A 115 -13.25 -7.42 -14.18
C ILE A 115 -13.34 -7.61 -12.66
N ALA A 116 -14.26 -6.95 -11.99
CA ALA A 116 -14.41 -7.06 -10.54
C ALA A 116 -14.69 -8.51 -10.11
N SER A 117 -15.55 -9.21 -10.84
CA SER A 117 -15.84 -10.62 -10.56
C SER A 117 -14.65 -11.56 -10.76
N GLN A 118 -13.72 -11.20 -11.64
CA GLN A 118 -12.50 -11.97 -11.90
C GLN A 118 -11.41 -11.70 -10.83
N LEU A 119 -11.29 -10.45 -10.37
CA LEU A 119 -10.19 -10.04 -9.50
C LEU A 119 -10.51 -10.18 -8.02
N ASP A 120 -11.81 -10.13 -7.62
CA ASP A 120 -12.18 -10.23 -6.21
C ASP A 120 -11.82 -11.59 -5.63
N LEU A 121 -11.09 -11.59 -4.52
CA LEU A 121 -10.57 -12.77 -3.83
C LEU A 121 -9.76 -13.71 -4.75
N HIS A 122 -9.15 -13.19 -5.84
CA HIS A 122 -8.40 -14.02 -6.77
C HIS A 122 -7.07 -14.49 -6.15
N PRO A 123 -6.80 -15.81 -6.08
CA PRO A 123 -5.65 -16.36 -5.36
C PRO A 123 -4.29 -15.97 -5.96
N ASP A 124 -4.20 -15.74 -7.29
CA ASP A 124 -2.95 -15.33 -7.93
C ASP A 124 -2.49 -13.92 -7.52
N LEU A 125 -3.39 -13.11 -6.96
CA LEU A 125 -3.08 -11.78 -6.44
C LEU A 125 -2.68 -11.80 -4.97
N ALA A 126 -2.86 -12.92 -4.27
CA ALA A 126 -2.20 -13.16 -2.99
C ALA A 126 -0.72 -13.48 -3.21
N ASP A 127 0.09 -13.23 -2.19
CA ASP A 127 1.52 -13.47 -2.22
C ASP A 127 1.95 -14.46 -1.14
N GLN A 128 3.01 -15.20 -1.40
CA GLN A 128 3.58 -16.18 -0.45
C GLN A 128 5.07 -15.96 -0.30
N ALA A 129 5.51 -15.79 0.93
CA ALA A 129 6.93 -15.68 1.27
C ALA A 129 7.19 -16.23 2.67
N LEU A 130 8.33 -16.90 2.84
CA LEU A 130 8.82 -17.37 4.14
C LEU A 130 7.80 -18.19 4.95
N GLY A 131 6.92 -18.91 4.27
CA GLY A 131 5.87 -19.74 4.89
C GLY A 131 4.58 -19.00 5.25
N GLU A 132 4.51 -17.70 4.99
CA GLU A 132 3.33 -16.87 5.21
C GLU A 132 2.63 -16.51 3.89
N THR A 133 1.35 -16.18 3.98
CA THR A 133 0.50 -15.85 2.82
C THR A 133 -0.22 -14.53 3.09
N SER A 134 -0.14 -13.58 2.15
CA SER A 134 -0.87 -12.33 2.25
C SER A 134 -2.38 -12.54 2.11
N PRO A 135 -3.20 -11.66 2.69
CA PRO A 135 -4.64 -11.66 2.46
C PRO A 135 -5.01 -11.57 0.99
N LEU A 136 -6.14 -12.19 0.63
CA LEU A 136 -6.71 -12.09 -0.72
C LEU A 136 -7.17 -10.64 -1.01
N PRO A 137 -7.09 -10.19 -2.29
CA PRO A 137 -7.56 -8.86 -2.67
C PRO A 137 -9.06 -8.71 -2.45
N SER A 138 -9.50 -7.52 -2.10
CA SER A 138 -10.93 -7.24 -1.95
C SER A 138 -11.29 -5.83 -2.42
N TRP A 139 -12.42 -5.73 -3.13
CA TRP A 139 -12.92 -4.45 -3.63
C TRP A 139 -13.46 -3.58 -2.50
N SER A 140 -13.05 -2.31 -2.50
CA SER A 140 -13.52 -1.31 -1.55
C SER A 140 -14.55 -0.34 -2.14
N TYR A 141 -14.59 -0.22 -3.47
CA TYR A 141 -15.46 0.72 -4.15
C TYR A 141 -15.71 0.28 -5.59
N LEU A 142 -16.96 0.37 -6.01
CA LEU A 142 -17.40 0.05 -7.38
C LEU A 142 -18.67 0.83 -7.71
N ARG A 143 -18.66 1.70 -8.73
CA ARG A 143 -19.86 2.44 -9.17
C ARG A 143 -19.75 2.99 -10.58
N ASP A 144 -20.87 3.42 -11.14
CA ASP A 144 -20.90 4.31 -12.31
C ASP A 144 -20.45 5.74 -11.94
N LEU A 145 -19.98 6.49 -12.93
CA LEU A 145 -19.58 7.90 -12.76
C LEU A 145 -20.65 8.88 -13.32
N LYS A 146 -21.88 8.43 -13.47
CA LYS A 146 -22.97 9.23 -13.97
C LYS A 146 -23.47 10.16 -12.86
N GLU A 147 -23.44 11.45 -13.08
CA GLU A 147 -23.88 12.44 -12.09
C GLU A 147 -25.42 12.60 -12.06
N GLN A 148 -26.07 12.44 -13.21
CA GLN A 148 -27.50 12.61 -13.36
C GLN A 148 -28.14 11.39 -14.06
N TYR A 149 -29.34 11.03 -13.65
CA TYR A 149 -30.10 10.00 -14.30
C TYR A 149 -30.57 10.45 -15.69
N ASP A 150 -30.37 9.59 -16.68
CA ASP A 150 -30.97 9.66 -18.00
C ASP A 150 -31.25 8.24 -18.54
N VAL A 151 -31.85 8.13 -19.73
CA VAL A 151 -32.21 6.86 -20.34
C VAL A 151 -31.11 6.21 -21.18
N SER A 152 -29.84 6.60 -20.99
CA SER A 152 -28.67 6.01 -21.66
C SER A 152 -27.97 4.98 -20.79
N THR A 153 -27.17 4.10 -21.42
CA THR A 153 -26.20 3.25 -20.74
C THR A 153 -25.11 4.12 -20.10
N VAL A 154 -24.28 3.51 -19.25
CA VAL A 154 -23.20 4.21 -18.52
C VAL A 154 -21.97 4.35 -19.43
N LEU A 155 -21.45 5.58 -19.60
CA LEU A 155 -20.23 5.84 -20.37
C LEU A 155 -18.96 5.55 -19.56
N TYR A 156 -18.92 5.97 -18.28
CA TYR A 156 -17.78 5.74 -17.40
C TYR A 156 -18.20 5.05 -16.11
N ALA A 157 -17.42 4.05 -15.68
CA ALA A 157 -17.57 3.41 -14.40
C ALA A 157 -16.18 3.20 -13.79
N ALA A 158 -16.09 3.23 -12.47
CA ALA A 158 -14.81 3.10 -11.79
C ALA A 158 -14.91 2.30 -10.49
N GLY A 159 -13.79 1.72 -10.11
CA GLY A 159 -13.63 1.06 -8.83
C GLY A 159 -12.18 0.99 -8.41
N TYR A 160 -11.96 0.63 -7.14
CA TYR A 160 -10.64 0.35 -6.61
C TYR A 160 -10.69 -0.74 -5.55
N PHE A 161 -9.58 -1.43 -5.38
CA PHE A 161 -9.41 -2.52 -4.42
C PHE A 161 -8.02 -2.48 -3.80
N SER A 162 -7.80 -3.29 -2.77
CA SER A 162 -6.50 -3.41 -2.13
C SER A 162 -5.88 -4.76 -2.44
N VAL A 163 -4.57 -4.74 -2.75
CA VAL A 163 -3.72 -5.92 -2.89
C VAL A 163 -2.60 -5.80 -1.88
N LEU A 164 -2.52 -6.76 -0.96
CA LEU A 164 -1.43 -6.88 0.00
C LEU A 164 -0.40 -7.87 -0.55
N HIS A 165 0.87 -7.52 -0.44
CA HIS A 165 1.95 -8.32 -1.01
C HIS A 165 3.13 -8.44 -0.06
N LEU A 166 3.90 -9.51 -0.21
CA LEU A 166 5.07 -9.81 0.61
C LEU A 166 6.35 -9.63 -0.22
N LYS A 167 6.53 -10.42 -1.28
CA LYS A 167 7.72 -10.45 -2.12
C LYS A 167 7.45 -10.11 -3.60
N LYS A 168 6.21 -10.28 -4.06
CA LYS A 168 5.83 -9.88 -5.41
C LYS A 168 6.08 -8.39 -5.62
N THR A 169 6.71 -8.08 -6.73
CA THR A 169 6.94 -6.68 -7.12
C THR A 169 5.65 -6.01 -7.59
N PRO A 170 5.57 -4.68 -7.50
CA PRO A 170 4.46 -3.94 -8.10
C PRO A 170 4.29 -4.21 -9.61
N GLN A 171 5.38 -4.45 -10.33
CA GLN A 171 5.35 -4.80 -11.76
C GLN A 171 4.68 -6.15 -12.01
N GLU A 172 5.03 -7.18 -11.23
CA GLU A 172 4.41 -8.51 -11.35
C GLU A 172 2.91 -8.46 -11.02
N LEU A 173 2.53 -7.69 -10.01
CA LEU A 173 1.13 -7.52 -9.62
C LEU A 173 0.34 -6.75 -10.68
N LEU A 174 0.88 -5.65 -11.22
CA LEU A 174 0.24 -4.89 -12.30
C LEU A 174 0.04 -5.75 -13.53
N GLN A 175 1.07 -6.51 -13.93
CA GLN A 175 1.00 -7.42 -15.07
C GLN A 175 -0.09 -8.48 -14.87
N ARG A 176 -0.16 -9.08 -13.68
CA ARG A 176 -1.18 -10.11 -13.40
C ARG A 176 -2.60 -9.54 -13.36
N ILE A 177 -2.78 -8.35 -12.78
CA ILE A 177 -4.06 -7.64 -12.81
C ILE A 177 -4.48 -7.33 -14.25
N TYR A 178 -3.53 -6.89 -15.09
CA TYR A 178 -3.78 -6.63 -16.52
C TYR A 178 -4.25 -7.89 -17.25
N GLU A 179 -3.53 -9.00 -17.11
CA GLU A 179 -3.86 -10.28 -17.74
C GLU A 179 -5.26 -10.79 -17.35
N LEU A 180 -5.54 -10.84 -16.06
CA LEU A 180 -6.83 -11.25 -15.53
C LEU A 180 -7.97 -10.34 -16.01
N SER A 181 -7.71 -9.04 -16.10
CA SER A 181 -8.68 -8.07 -16.61
C SER A 181 -8.94 -8.29 -18.11
N GLN A 182 -7.91 -8.60 -18.89
CA GLN A 182 -8.07 -8.91 -20.32
C GLN A 182 -8.86 -10.21 -20.52
N GLU A 183 -8.59 -11.27 -19.75
CA GLU A 183 -9.35 -12.51 -19.75
C GLU A 183 -10.84 -12.30 -19.44
N ALA A 184 -11.12 -11.43 -18.45
CA ALA A 184 -12.49 -11.05 -18.08
C ALA A 184 -13.21 -10.34 -19.23
N LEU A 185 -12.53 -9.37 -19.88
CA LEU A 185 -13.10 -8.66 -21.03
C LEU A 185 -13.31 -9.56 -22.24
N ASP A 186 -12.39 -10.49 -22.48
CA ASP A 186 -12.53 -11.47 -23.57
C ASP A 186 -13.76 -12.37 -23.38
N THR A 187 -13.97 -12.81 -22.13
CA THR A 187 -15.14 -13.61 -21.77
C THR A 187 -16.43 -12.81 -21.87
N PHE A 188 -16.41 -11.56 -21.41
CA PHE A 188 -17.53 -10.64 -21.53
C PHE A 188 -17.89 -10.40 -23.01
N TYR A 189 -16.89 -10.10 -23.84
CA TYR A 189 -17.11 -9.74 -25.25
C TYR A 189 -17.64 -10.90 -26.08
N LYS A 190 -17.14 -12.13 -25.87
CA LYS A 190 -17.69 -13.34 -26.49
C LYS A 190 -19.18 -13.54 -26.19
N LYS A 191 -19.58 -13.31 -24.90
CA LYS A 191 -20.98 -13.36 -24.51
C LYS A 191 -21.79 -12.24 -25.17
N TYR A 192 -21.21 -11.06 -25.27
CA TYR A 192 -21.86 -9.90 -25.89
C TYR A 192 -22.11 -10.12 -27.39
N GLU A 193 -21.12 -10.61 -28.18
CA GLU A 193 -21.26 -10.97 -29.58
C GLU A 193 -22.37 -12.03 -29.78
N HIS A 194 -22.36 -13.07 -28.95
CA HIS A 194 -23.40 -14.11 -29.01
C HIS A 194 -24.83 -13.54 -28.83
N LEU A 195 -25.00 -12.59 -27.92
CA LEU A 195 -26.30 -11.92 -27.71
C LEU A 195 -26.68 -11.04 -28.90
N GLN A 196 -25.72 -10.37 -29.55
CA GLN A 196 -25.95 -9.61 -30.80
C GLN A 196 -26.39 -10.54 -31.93
N ASP A 197 -25.75 -11.70 -32.10
CA ASP A 197 -26.13 -12.70 -33.12
C ASP A 197 -27.57 -13.18 -32.88
N GLN A 198 -27.93 -13.51 -31.64
CA GLN A 198 -29.29 -13.92 -31.30
C GLN A 198 -30.34 -12.83 -31.57
N ALA A 199 -29.92 -11.56 -31.42
CA ALA A 199 -30.80 -10.41 -31.70
C ALA A 199 -30.78 -9.96 -33.19
N GLY A 200 -30.00 -10.61 -34.04
CA GLY A 200 -29.83 -10.25 -35.45
C GLY A 200 -29.20 -8.87 -35.66
N GLN A 201 -28.28 -8.48 -34.76
CA GLN A 201 -27.57 -7.20 -34.82
C GLN A 201 -26.18 -7.34 -35.41
N GLU A 202 -25.69 -6.28 -36.04
CA GLU A 202 -24.32 -6.22 -36.58
C GLU A 202 -23.30 -5.95 -35.46
N HIS A 203 -22.12 -6.54 -35.61
CA HIS A 203 -20.97 -6.33 -34.68
C HIS A 203 -20.20 -5.07 -35.11
N VAL A 204 -20.72 -3.90 -34.72
CA VAL A 204 -20.14 -2.59 -35.11
C VAL A 204 -19.27 -1.98 -34.04
N ILE A 205 -19.24 -2.55 -32.83
CA ILE A 205 -18.50 -2.02 -31.70
C ILE A 205 -17.18 -2.79 -31.58
N ALA A 206 -16.09 -2.05 -31.47
CA ALA A 206 -14.77 -2.64 -31.27
C ALA A 206 -14.70 -3.47 -29.94
N LYS A 207 -13.88 -4.51 -29.95
CA LYS A 207 -13.62 -5.31 -28.76
C LYS A 207 -13.00 -4.43 -27.67
N PRO A 208 -13.51 -4.47 -26.42
CA PRO A 208 -12.92 -3.75 -25.30
C PRO A 208 -11.47 -4.16 -25.07
N ARG A 209 -10.62 -3.20 -24.79
CA ARG A 209 -9.19 -3.42 -24.46
C ARG A 209 -8.85 -2.93 -23.08
N VAL A 210 -7.89 -3.57 -22.45
CA VAL A 210 -7.23 -3.10 -21.25
C VAL A 210 -6.00 -2.28 -21.64
N ILE A 211 -5.76 -1.17 -20.98
CA ILE A 211 -4.52 -0.39 -21.07
C ILE A 211 -4.09 0.04 -19.67
N THR A 212 -2.82 0.32 -19.49
CA THR A 212 -2.30 0.90 -18.24
C THR A 212 -2.51 2.41 -18.21
N TYR A 213 -2.44 3.01 -17.02
CA TYR A 213 -2.45 4.47 -16.87
C TYR A 213 -1.27 5.11 -17.62
N GLN A 214 -0.09 4.50 -17.56
CA GLN A 214 1.09 4.96 -18.30
C GLN A 214 0.82 4.98 -19.81
N GLU A 215 0.27 3.90 -20.37
CA GLU A 215 -0.09 3.84 -21.80
C GLU A 215 -1.13 4.89 -22.19
N LEU A 216 -2.10 5.17 -21.31
CA LEU A 216 -3.09 6.24 -21.54
C LEU A 216 -2.39 7.61 -21.57
N GLU A 217 -1.50 7.87 -20.64
CA GLU A 217 -0.78 9.13 -20.56
C GLU A 217 0.15 9.33 -21.76
N GLU A 218 0.90 8.31 -22.18
CA GLU A 218 1.74 8.32 -23.38
C GLU A 218 0.93 8.64 -24.67
N ARG A 219 -0.28 8.08 -24.81
CA ARG A 219 -1.17 8.40 -25.94
C ARG A 219 -1.65 9.84 -25.89
N CYS A 220 -1.96 10.38 -24.72
CA CYS A 220 -2.36 11.77 -24.54
C CYS A 220 -1.20 12.74 -24.81
N GLN A 221 0.02 12.39 -24.41
CA GLN A 221 1.24 13.19 -24.66
C GLN A 221 1.50 13.44 -26.16
N ALA A 222 1.10 12.50 -27.00
CA ALA A 222 1.25 12.64 -28.45
C ALA A 222 0.25 13.65 -29.08
N LEU A 223 -0.72 14.15 -28.32
CA LEU A 223 -1.76 15.06 -28.82
C LEU A 223 -1.37 16.54 -28.59
N GLU A 224 -1.78 17.38 -29.50
CA GLU A 224 -1.63 18.84 -29.36
C GLU A 224 -2.38 19.35 -28.12
N GLY A 225 -1.76 20.23 -27.36
CA GLY A 225 -2.36 20.84 -26.17
C GLY A 225 -2.24 20.03 -24.89
N TYR A 226 -1.54 18.88 -24.90
CA TYR A 226 -1.38 18.03 -23.72
C TYR A 226 -0.79 18.78 -22.51
N GLU A 227 0.27 19.56 -22.70
CA GLU A 227 0.94 20.28 -21.58
C GLU A 227 -0.03 21.24 -20.87
N ALA A 228 -0.80 22.01 -21.62
CA ALA A 228 -1.79 22.93 -21.06
C ALA A 228 -2.93 22.17 -20.34
N PHE A 229 -3.39 21.08 -20.95
CA PHE A 229 -4.36 20.17 -20.32
C PHE A 229 -3.82 19.59 -19.01
N ARG A 230 -2.59 19.07 -19.02
CA ARG A 230 -1.96 18.45 -17.86
C ARG A 230 -1.80 19.44 -16.70
N GLU A 231 -1.33 20.65 -16.98
CA GLU A 231 -1.22 21.72 -15.99
C GLU A 231 -2.59 22.06 -15.38
N ALA A 232 -3.61 22.24 -16.20
CA ALA A 232 -4.96 22.54 -15.73
C ALA A 232 -5.55 21.40 -14.89
N SER A 233 -5.34 20.14 -15.32
CA SER A 233 -5.80 18.95 -14.60
C SER A 233 -5.12 18.78 -13.25
N ASN A 234 -3.81 19.03 -13.17
CA ASN A 234 -3.06 18.99 -11.92
C ASN A 234 -3.51 20.08 -10.93
N LYS A 235 -3.68 21.33 -11.40
CA LYS A 235 -4.22 22.42 -10.56
C LYS A 235 -5.62 22.08 -10.02
N LYS A 236 -6.46 21.47 -10.86
CA LYS A 236 -7.79 21.04 -10.44
C LYS A 236 -7.70 19.95 -9.37
N ALA A 237 -6.82 18.96 -9.52
CA ALA A 237 -6.61 17.91 -8.54
C ALA A 237 -6.12 18.46 -7.20
N GLU A 238 -5.18 19.42 -7.19
CA GLU A 238 -4.73 20.10 -5.97
C GLU A 238 -5.89 20.84 -5.26
N GLN A 239 -6.71 21.55 -6.01
CA GLN A 239 -7.86 22.26 -5.45
C GLN A 239 -8.88 21.29 -4.86
N ASP A 240 -9.19 20.19 -5.58
CA ASP A 240 -10.15 19.19 -5.14
C ASP A 240 -9.62 18.49 -3.88
N PHE A 241 -8.31 18.20 -3.81
CA PHE A 241 -7.69 17.65 -2.61
C PHE A 241 -7.81 18.60 -1.41
N ARG A 242 -7.53 19.88 -1.58
CA ARG A 242 -7.71 20.91 -0.52
C ARG A 242 -9.17 21.01 -0.05
N ASN A 243 -10.11 20.70 -0.93
CA ASN A 243 -11.55 20.66 -0.62
C ASN A 243 -12.00 19.31 0.01
N GLY A 244 -11.08 18.39 0.27
CA GLY A 244 -11.35 17.13 0.95
C GLY A 244 -11.66 15.94 0.05
N THR A 245 -11.40 16.02 -1.26
CA THR A 245 -11.51 14.88 -2.17
C THR A 245 -10.42 13.85 -1.84
N SER A 246 -10.79 12.57 -1.70
CA SER A 246 -9.86 11.49 -1.39
C SER A 246 -8.89 11.23 -2.55
N TYR A 247 -7.71 10.67 -2.27
CA TYR A 247 -6.75 10.28 -3.29
C TYR A 247 -7.33 9.32 -4.33
N GLN A 248 -8.16 8.36 -3.90
CA GLN A 248 -8.81 7.40 -4.79
C GLN A 248 -9.76 8.09 -5.77
N SER A 249 -10.55 9.04 -5.27
CA SER A 249 -11.44 9.83 -6.14
C SER A 249 -10.66 10.71 -7.10
N LEU A 250 -9.53 11.29 -6.67
CA LEU A 250 -8.65 12.07 -7.53
C LEU A 250 -8.03 11.21 -8.63
N ALA A 251 -7.58 9.98 -8.32
CA ALA A 251 -7.05 9.06 -9.30
C ALA A 251 -8.10 8.69 -10.37
N ILE A 252 -9.32 8.38 -9.95
CA ILE A 252 -10.44 8.11 -10.87
C ILE A 252 -10.70 9.32 -11.78
N GLN A 253 -10.81 10.51 -11.20
CA GLN A 253 -11.06 11.74 -11.96
C GLN A 253 -9.93 12.05 -12.94
N GLN A 254 -8.67 11.79 -12.56
CA GLN A 254 -7.53 12.02 -13.42
C GLN A 254 -7.55 11.10 -14.65
N ILE A 255 -7.83 9.80 -14.45
CA ILE A 255 -7.98 8.84 -15.55
C ILE A 255 -9.16 9.25 -16.46
N GLN A 256 -10.30 9.62 -15.87
CA GLN A 256 -11.46 10.06 -16.65
C GLN A 256 -11.13 11.28 -17.52
N ARG A 257 -10.47 12.30 -16.97
CA ARG A 257 -10.05 13.51 -17.71
C ARG A 257 -9.11 13.17 -18.87
N LEU A 258 -8.17 12.23 -18.66
CA LEU A 258 -7.28 11.76 -19.73
C LEU A 258 -8.05 11.03 -20.83
N LEU A 259 -9.02 10.18 -20.50
CA LEU A 259 -9.90 9.53 -21.48
C LEU A 259 -10.73 10.55 -22.28
N GLU A 260 -11.26 11.57 -21.61
CA GLU A 260 -11.98 12.66 -22.26
C GLU A 260 -11.07 13.50 -23.18
N PHE A 261 -9.84 13.76 -22.77
CA PHE A 261 -8.84 14.48 -23.57
C PHE A 261 -8.37 13.66 -24.78
N LEU A 262 -8.12 12.34 -24.59
CA LEU A 262 -7.78 11.43 -25.68
C LEU A 262 -8.86 11.39 -26.76
N GLY A 263 -10.14 11.49 -26.36
CA GLY A 263 -11.28 11.54 -27.28
C GLY A 263 -11.54 10.26 -28.05
N ASP A 264 -10.86 9.16 -27.74
CA ASP A 264 -11.11 7.84 -28.31
C ASP A 264 -12.53 7.37 -27.91
N LYS A 265 -13.28 6.83 -28.87
CA LYS A 265 -14.67 6.38 -28.65
C LYS A 265 -14.81 4.87 -28.46
N ASP A 266 -13.74 4.14 -28.67
CA ASP A 266 -13.72 2.70 -28.45
C ASP A 266 -13.85 2.34 -26.97
N PRO A 267 -14.50 1.22 -26.64
CA PRO A 267 -14.58 0.77 -25.26
C PRO A 267 -13.21 0.33 -24.75
N MET A 268 -12.85 0.81 -23.58
CA MET A 268 -11.56 0.46 -22.96
C MET A 268 -11.63 0.48 -21.45
N VAL A 269 -10.68 -0.18 -20.83
CA VAL A 269 -10.49 -0.17 -19.36
C VAL A 269 -9.06 0.25 -19.06
N VAL A 270 -8.91 1.23 -18.19
CA VAL A 270 -7.62 1.74 -17.74
C VAL A 270 -7.35 1.22 -16.34
N ILE A 271 -6.16 0.67 -16.14
CA ILE A 271 -5.66 0.23 -14.84
C ILE A 271 -4.51 1.13 -14.43
N GLY A 272 -4.63 1.75 -13.26
CA GLY A 272 -3.58 2.52 -12.61
C GLY A 272 -3.54 2.21 -11.12
N PHE A 273 -2.77 3.01 -10.37
CA PHE A 273 -2.74 2.95 -8.92
C PHE A 273 -3.26 4.24 -8.30
N ALA A 274 -3.94 4.11 -7.19
CA ALA A 274 -4.28 5.21 -6.31
C ALA A 274 -3.41 5.15 -5.04
N PRO A 275 -3.03 6.30 -4.47
CA PRO A 275 -2.40 6.34 -3.16
C PRO A 275 -3.32 5.81 -2.04
N PRO A 276 -2.75 5.39 -0.89
CA PRO A 276 -1.31 5.32 -0.61
C PRO A 276 -0.69 4.00 -1.09
N TYR A 277 0.57 4.05 -1.48
CA TYR A 277 1.42 2.88 -1.69
C TYR A 277 2.26 2.65 -0.44
N TYR A 278 2.39 1.39 -0.02
CA TYR A 278 3.28 0.94 1.05
C TYR A 278 4.21 -0.13 0.48
N PRO A 279 5.53 0.09 0.47
CA PRO A 279 6.47 -0.98 0.15
C PRO A 279 6.36 -2.14 1.14
N SER A 280 6.48 -3.38 0.68
CA SER A 280 6.76 -4.48 1.61
C SER A 280 8.20 -4.37 2.08
N MET A 281 8.45 -4.76 3.32
CA MET A 281 9.78 -4.78 3.89
C MET A 281 9.92 -5.98 4.82
N ASN A 282 11.01 -6.75 4.66
CA ASN A 282 11.40 -7.79 5.60
C ASN A 282 12.92 -7.76 5.80
N CYS A 283 13.33 -7.79 7.06
CA CYS A 283 14.75 -7.70 7.43
C CYS A 283 15.63 -8.79 6.80
N ARG A 284 15.04 -9.94 6.37
CA ARG A 284 15.80 -11.00 5.68
C ARG A 284 16.20 -10.64 4.26
N PHE A 285 15.53 -9.67 3.65
CA PHE A 285 15.75 -9.29 2.25
C PHE A 285 16.44 -7.94 2.10
N LEU A 286 16.79 -7.30 3.22
CA LEU A 286 17.53 -6.06 3.19
C LEU A 286 19.02 -6.35 2.97
N ASP A 287 19.51 -5.93 1.82
CA ASP A 287 20.94 -5.85 1.54
C ASP A 287 21.50 -4.52 2.07
N ASN A 288 22.79 -4.49 2.40
CA ASN A 288 23.51 -3.28 2.82
C ASN A 288 23.08 -2.69 4.19
N THR A 289 22.77 -3.53 5.15
CA THR A 289 22.73 -3.09 6.55
C THR A 289 24.06 -3.44 7.23
N ASP A 290 24.63 -2.51 8.00
CA ASP A 290 25.89 -2.72 8.71
C ASP A 290 25.82 -3.85 9.74
N PHE A 291 24.59 -4.24 10.14
CA PHE A 291 24.31 -5.29 11.10
C PHE A 291 23.37 -6.35 10.53
N ASN A 292 23.66 -7.60 10.83
CA ASN A 292 22.74 -8.70 10.54
C ASN A 292 21.61 -8.73 11.58
N ILE A 293 20.58 -7.92 11.35
CA ILE A 293 19.44 -7.79 12.27
C ILE A 293 18.75 -9.13 12.55
N VAL A 294 18.68 -10.02 11.57
CA VAL A 294 18.08 -11.35 11.74
C VAL A 294 18.87 -12.20 12.74
N SER A 295 20.21 -12.14 12.65
CA SER A 295 21.08 -12.80 13.65
C SER A 295 20.88 -12.22 15.03
N LEU A 296 20.88 -10.91 15.13
CA LEU A 296 20.69 -10.18 16.38
C LEU A 296 19.34 -10.48 17.04
N ILE A 297 18.24 -10.52 16.28
CA ILE A 297 16.92 -10.90 16.80
C ILE A 297 16.89 -12.39 17.23
N THR A 298 17.62 -13.25 16.52
CA THR A 298 17.74 -14.67 16.90
C THR A 298 18.45 -14.81 18.24
N ASP A 299 19.60 -14.15 18.41
CA ASP A 299 20.36 -14.13 19.66
C ASP A 299 19.54 -13.51 20.78
N TYR A 300 18.82 -12.43 20.52
CA TYR A 300 17.93 -11.78 21.48
C TYR A 300 16.82 -12.74 21.96
N ARG A 301 16.18 -13.47 21.06
CA ARG A 301 15.19 -14.49 21.43
C ARG A 301 15.79 -15.57 22.34
N GLU A 302 16.97 -16.09 21.98
CA GLU A 302 17.68 -17.09 22.80
C GLU A 302 18.04 -16.52 24.18
N TYR A 303 18.48 -15.27 24.24
CA TYR A 303 18.74 -14.57 25.49
C TYR A 303 17.46 -14.46 26.36
N LEU A 304 16.32 -14.09 25.79
CA LEU A 304 15.04 -14.05 26.49
C LEU A 304 14.61 -15.43 27.02
N ASP A 305 14.79 -16.48 26.21
CA ASP A 305 14.47 -17.87 26.62
C ASP A 305 15.24 -18.27 27.89
N THR A 306 16.51 -17.86 28.04
CA THR A 306 17.31 -18.12 29.25
C THR A 306 16.75 -17.44 30.50
N ARG A 307 15.94 -16.39 30.31
CA ARG A 307 15.29 -15.63 31.40
C ARG A 307 13.84 -16.03 31.64
N GLY A 308 13.34 -17.02 30.87
CA GLY A 308 11.97 -17.52 30.98
C GLY A 308 10.92 -16.67 30.27
N TYR A 309 11.34 -15.77 29.41
CA TYR A 309 10.47 -15.00 28.52
C TYR A 309 10.23 -15.77 27.21
N LEU A 310 8.99 -15.78 26.73
CA LEU A 310 8.62 -16.47 25.49
C LEU A 310 8.38 -15.44 24.37
N LEU A 311 9.24 -15.43 23.36
CA LEU A 311 9.13 -14.58 22.18
C LEU A 311 9.08 -15.43 20.92
N LYS A 312 7.99 -15.31 20.17
CA LYS A 312 7.85 -15.83 18.81
C LYS A 312 8.32 -14.78 17.83
N VAL A 313 9.09 -15.17 16.83
CA VAL A 313 9.43 -14.32 15.69
C VAL A 313 8.58 -14.73 14.51
N GLU A 314 7.83 -13.79 13.93
CA GLU A 314 7.06 -13.94 12.70
C GLU A 314 7.68 -13.08 11.60
N GLU A 315 7.53 -13.53 10.37
CA GLU A 315 8.20 -12.91 9.23
C GLU A 315 7.56 -11.60 8.84
N TYR A 316 6.22 -11.51 8.89
CA TYR A 316 5.51 -10.30 8.46
C TYR A 316 4.41 -9.92 9.45
N PHE A 317 4.35 -8.64 9.76
CA PHE A 317 3.15 -8.03 10.30
C PHE A 317 2.16 -7.82 9.15
N MET A 318 1.00 -8.47 9.22
CA MET A 318 -0.01 -8.43 8.15
C MET A 318 -0.91 -7.19 8.20
N GLY A 319 -0.76 -6.35 9.22
CA GLY A 319 -1.31 -5.00 9.25
C GLY A 319 -0.40 -4.03 8.50
N ILE A 320 -1.00 -3.02 7.88
CA ILE A 320 -0.28 -1.95 7.22
C ILE A 320 0.17 -0.97 8.29
N ASN A 321 1.44 -0.61 8.28
CA ASN A 321 1.99 0.38 9.22
C ASN A 321 3.13 1.21 8.58
N ASP A 322 3.58 2.23 9.30
CA ASP A 322 4.59 3.18 8.82
C ASP A 322 6.00 2.58 8.69
N THR A 323 6.27 1.39 9.23
CA THR A 323 7.55 0.69 9.06
C THR A 323 7.83 0.32 7.61
N SER A 324 6.80 0.26 6.76
CA SER A 324 6.92 0.13 5.30
C SER A 324 7.81 1.20 4.66
N TYR A 325 7.92 2.38 5.28
CA TYR A 325 8.72 3.48 4.77
C TYR A 325 10.13 3.55 5.37
N CYS A 326 10.55 2.53 6.11
CA CYS A 326 11.86 2.50 6.75
C CYS A 326 12.97 1.98 5.83
N ALA A 327 12.66 1.08 4.91
CA ALA A 327 13.63 0.51 3.96
C ALA A 327 12.98 0.01 2.68
N LEU A 328 13.78 -0.16 1.62
CA LEU A 328 13.39 -0.83 0.39
C LEU A 328 14.16 -2.15 0.24
N GLU A 329 13.48 -3.23 -0.14
CA GLU A 329 14.11 -4.54 -0.41
C GLU A 329 14.86 -4.60 -1.74
N LYS A 330 14.61 -3.63 -2.63
CA LYS A 330 15.20 -3.54 -3.97
C LYS A 330 15.63 -2.11 -4.25
N ASP A 331 16.39 -1.93 -5.32
CA ASP A 331 16.75 -0.61 -5.80
C ASP A 331 15.51 0.23 -6.18
N VAL A 332 15.65 1.54 -6.15
CA VAL A 332 14.57 2.49 -6.46
C VAL A 332 13.96 2.25 -7.84
N ALA A 333 14.78 1.85 -8.82
CA ALA A 333 14.33 1.60 -10.18
C ALA A 333 13.29 0.47 -10.25
N SER A 334 13.37 -0.52 -9.36
CA SER A 334 12.37 -1.60 -9.25
C SER A 334 10.97 -1.13 -8.84
N TYR A 335 10.86 0.07 -8.30
CA TYR A 335 9.60 0.68 -7.88
C TYR A 335 9.09 1.75 -8.86
N GLN A 336 9.82 2.03 -9.94
CA GLN A 336 9.44 3.07 -10.92
C GLN A 336 8.04 2.85 -11.48
N VAL A 337 7.62 1.59 -11.70
CA VAL A 337 6.27 1.24 -12.14
C VAL A 337 5.16 1.78 -11.22
N VAL A 338 5.44 1.94 -9.92
CA VAL A 338 4.48 2.54 -8.98
C VAL A 338 4.29 4.01 -9.32
N LEU A 339 5.38 4.76 -9.49
CA LEU A 339 5.34 6.18 -9.82
C LEU A 339 4.67 6.42 -11.18
N ASP A 340 4.99 5.61 -12.19
CA ASP A 340 4.42 5.69 -13.54
C ASP A 340 2.93 5.30 -13.60
N SER A 341 2.47 4.50 -12.64
CA SER A 341 1.08 4.04 -12.56
C SER A 341 0.22 4.81 -11.59
N LEU A 342 0.81 5.71 -10.76
CA LEU A 342 0.06 6.56 -9.84
C LEU A 342 -0.76 7.61 -10.61
N ALA A 343 -2.08 7.41 -10.64
CA ALA A 343 -3.01 8.34 -11.29
C ALA A 343 -3.33 9.56 -10.41
N THR A 344 -2.35 10.05 -9.65
CA THR A 344 -2.47 11.21 -8.76
C THR A 344 -1.23 12.09 -8.93
N PRO A 345 -1.39 13.42 -9.13
CA PRO A 345 -0.25 14.30 -9.33
C PRO A 345 0.73 14.29 -8.14
N ALA A 346 2.02 14.36 -8.41
CA ALA A 346 3.07 14.39 -7.37
C ALA A 346 2.91 15.55 -6.38
N GLN A 347 2.33 16.69 -6.82
CA GLN A 347 2.02 17.84 -5.96
C GLN A 347 0.95 17.50 -4.89
N VAL A 348 0.17 16.44 -5.12
CA VAL A 348 -0.89 15.99 -4.20
C VAL A 348 -0.44 14.80 -3.36
N TYR A 349 0.25 13.86 -3.98
CA TYR A 349 0.83 12.71 -3.29
C TYR A 349 2.28 12.53 -3.70
N ASP A 350 3.16 12.80 -2.76
CA ASP A 350 4.61 12.62 -2.90
C ASP A 350 5.03 11.29 -2.24
N LEU A 351 5.77 10.48 -3.01
CA LEU A 351 6.38 9.24 -2.57
C LEU A 351 7.88 9.31 -2.87
N ASP A 352 8.67 9.68 -1.88
CA ASP A 352 10.11 9.88 -2.00
C ASP A 352 10.86 8.54 -1.75
N LEU A 353 10.91 7.71 -2.77
CA LEU A 353 11.60 6.41 -2.72
C LEU A 353 13.12 6.56 -2.49
N GLU A 354 13.72 7.65 -2.98
CA GLU A 354 15.14 7.92 -2.79
C GLU A 354 15.48 8.14 -1.31
N LYS A 355 14.64 8.88 -0.60
CA LYS A 355 14.83 9.07 0.84
C LYS A 355 14.62 7.79 1.64
N ILE A 356 13.66 6.95 1.26
CA ILE A 356 13.51 5.63 1.89
C ILE A 356 14.79 4.80 1.68
N ALA A 357 15.33 4.77 0.44
CA ALA A 357 16.56 4.09 0.13
C ALA A 357 17.80 4.69 0.85
N GLN A 358 17.79 6.00 1.11
CA GLN A 358 18.88 6.69 1.84
C GLN A 358 18.89 6.32 3.32
N ILE A 359 17.75 6.33 4.00
CA ILE A 359 17.67 5.98 5.43
C ILE A 359 17.88 4.48 5.65
N GLN A 360 17.35 3.62 4.80
CA GLN A 360 17.53 2.15 4.71
C GLN A 360 17.65 1.47 6.09
N VAL A 361 16.73 1.76 7.00
CA VAL A 361 16.76 1.24 8.37
C VAL A 361 15.87 -0.01 8.50
N PRO A 362 16.40 -1.15 8.93
CA PRO A 362 15.58 -2.31 9.28
C PRO A 362 14.54 -1.96 10.32
N ALA A 363 13.34 -2.48 10.18
CA ALA A 363 12.28 -2.19 11.12
C ALA A 363 11.59 -3.46 11.62
N VAL A 364 11.22 -3.45 12.90
CA VAL A 364 10.50 -4.54 13.55
C VAL A 364 9.27 -4.00 14.26
N ASN A 365 8.26 -4.86 14.43
CA ASN A 365 7.11 -4.52 15.24
C ASN A 365 7.03 -5.42 16.48
N LEU A 366 7.00 -4.83 17.66
CA LEU A 366 6.84 -5.48 18.94
C LEU A 366 5.85 -4.69 19.80
N GLY A 367 4.58 -5.05 19.72
CA GLY A 367 3.50 -4.37 20.42
C GLY A 367 2.72 -5.25 21.38
N PRO A 368 1.78 -4.65 22.13
CA PRO A 368 0.95 -5.38 23.09
C PRO A 368 -0.11 -6.22 22.37
N TRP A 369 -0.55 -7.29 23.03
CA TRP A 369 -1.68 -8.05 22.55
C TRP A 369 -2.96 -7.23 22.59
N GLY A 370 -3.67 -7.18 21.46
CA GLY A 370 -4.93 -6.47 21.26
C GLY A 370 -6.05 -7.39 20.77
N LYS A 371 -7.28 -6.89 20.82
CA LYS A 371 -8.44 -7.53 20.21
C LYS A 371 -9.38 -6.49 19.61
N GLU A 372 -10.07 -6.93 18.55
CA GLU A 372 -11.08 -6.14 17.86
C GLU A 372 -10.54 -4.80 17.35
N LEU A 373 -9.31 -4.83 16.80
CA LEU A 373 -8.65 -3.64 16.22
C LEU A 373 -9.58 -2.98 15.18
N HIS A 374 -9.68 -1.65 15.22
CA HIS A 374 -10.57 -0.83 14.41
C HIS A 374 -12.08 -1.12 14.57
N LYS A 375 -12.47 -1.88 15.60
CA LYS A 375 -13.87 -2.18 15.92
C LYS A 375 -14.31 -1.48 17.20
N ARG A 376 -15.61 -1.46 17.44
CA ARG A 376 -16.19 -0.79 18.64
C ARG A 376 -15.69 -1.36 19.97
N GLY A 377 -15.25 -2.62 19.99
CA GLY A 377 -14.74 -3.31 21.17
C GLY A 377 -13.22 -3.31 21.28
N GLU A 378 -12.52 -2.44 20.56
CA GLU A 378 -11.07 -2.35 20.56
C GLU A 378 -10.49 -2.23 21.97
N ARG A 379 -9.51 -3.08 22.26
CA ARG A 379 -8.86 -3.15 23.56
C ARG A 379 -7.48 -3.76 23.49
N VAL A 380 -6.63 -3.35 24.42
CA VAL A 380 -5.28 -3.87 24.61
C VAL A 380 -5.18 -4.60 25.94
N TYR A 381 -4.35 -5.64 26.01
CA TYR A 381 -4.10 -6.35 27.25
C TYR A 381 -3.23 -5.50 28.20
N LYS A 382 -3.76 -5.20 29.39
CA LYS A 382 -3.17 -4.21 30.28
C LYS A 382 -1.78 -4.59 30.80
N GLU A 383 -1.55 -5.84 31.12
CA GLU A 383 -0.25 -6.35 31.59
C GLU A 383 0.82 -6.22 30.50
N ASP A 384 0.47 -6.51 29.23
CA ASP A 384 1.38 -6.32 28.11
C ASP A 384 1.77 -4.86 27.93
N PHE A 385 0.79 -3.99 28.01
CA PHE A 385 1.00 -2.57 27.80
C PHE A 385 1.84 -1.93 28.93
N LEU A 386 1.63 -2.33 30.20
CA LEU A 386 2.25 -1.66 31.35
C LEU A 386 3.59 -2.29 31.77
N GLU A 387 3.78 -3.58 31.52
CA GLU A 387 4.89 -4.34 32.11
C GLU A 387 5.63 -5.18 31.08
N THR A 388 4.92 -6.06 30.36
CA THR A 388 5.56 -7.10 29.55
C THR A 388 6.33 -6.50 28.36
N ILE A 389 5.65 -5.76 27.49
CA ILE A 389 6.28 -5.19 26.27
C ILE A 389 7.33 -4.13 26.61
N PRO A 390 7.11 -3.21 27.57
CA PRO A 390 8.19 -2.32 28.04
C PRO A 390 9.46 -3.06 28.48
N ASN A 391 9.31 -4.16 29.22
CA ASN A 391 10.47 -4.96 29.65
C ASN A 391 11.18 -5.62 28.46
N TYR A 392 10.42 -6.20 27.49
CA TYR A 392 11.02 -6.76 26.28
C TYR A 392 11.78 -5.70 25.48
N LEU A 393 11.24 -4.50 25.33
CA LEU A 393 11.92 -3.42 24.62
C LEU A 393 13.18 -2.94 25.35
N LEU A 394 13.16 -2.83 26.68
CA LEU A 394 14.35 -2.50 27.47
C LEU A 394 15.43 -3.57 27.34
N GLU A 395 15.06 -4.85 27.45
CA GLU A 395 16.00 -5.96 27.26
C GLU A 395 16.57 -6.00 25.85
N LEU A 396 15.78 -5.60 24.83
CA LEU A 396 16.26 -5.46 23.46
C LEU A 396 17.34 -4.37 23.37
N LEU A 397 17.11 -3.21 23.98
CA LEU A 397 18.07 -2.11 23.99
C LEU A 397 19.38 -2.50 24.66
N TYR A 398 19.32 -3.14 25.84
CA TYR A 398 20.52 -3.60 26.54
C TYR A 398 21.25 -4.70 25.77
N HIS A 399 20.54 -5.59 25.12
CA HIS A 399 21.15 -6.62 24.27
C HIS A 399 21.91 -6.01 23.08
N PHE A 400 21.38 -4.93 22.48
CA PHE A 400 22.07 -4.15 21.46
C PHE A 400 23.33 -3.48 21.98
N ASP A 401 23.26 -2.86 23.16
CA ASP A 401 24.42 -2.22 23.79
C ASP A 401 25.58 -3.19 23.99
N ASP A 402 25.30 -4.38 24.52
CA ASP A 402 26.30 -5.42 24.76
C ASP A 402 26.98 -5.87 23.45
N ARG A 403 26.21 -5.97 22.34
CA ARG A 403 26.71 -6.38 21.03
C ARG A 403 27.58 -5.31 20.39
N LEU A 404 27.13 -4.05 20.37
CA LEU A 404 27.88 -2.92 19.81
C LEU A 404 29.18 -2.65 20.58
N SER A 405 29.24 -3.03 21.87
CA SER A 405 30.45 -2.89 22.69
C SER A 405 31.49 -3.96 22.42
N THR A 406 31.13 -5.04 21.74
CA THR A 406 32.01 -6.19 21.46
C THR A 406 32.55 -6.26 20.03
N GLU A 407 31.99 -5.48 19.11
CA GLU A 407 32.45 -5.25 17.74
C GLU A 407 33.29 -3.97 17.66
#